data_ae510d20662ed46aecf3cb7675e78aa8
#
_entry.id   ae510d20662ed46aecf3cb7675e78aa8
#
_cell.length_a   1.000
_cell.length_b   1.000
_cell.length_c   1.000
_cell.angle_alpha   90.00
_cell.angle_beta   90.00
_cell.angle_gamma   90.00
#
_symmetry.space_group_name_H-M   'P 1'
#
loop_
_entity.id
_entity.type
_entity.pdbx_description
1 polymer ?
#
loop_
_entity_poly.entity_id
_entity_poly.type
_entity_poly.pdbx_seq_one_letter_code
_entity_poly.pdbx_strand_id
1 'polypeptide(L)'
;MAVIYNNATTAADVTLSDTSVTDWVVIANGETAGLDSLGEVTGSTFTVPARSAIVAVDKAGYESAGIKSSNGKVKVNYVYEATGEKLEDSVILQGSVGSGYVTVPSAVVPDTYIVSRIEGNAEGKYTSDMQEVTYYYTDYIPESLKNADFNGDGEVNVIDATLLQKYIVKLETPTVDESALDLNYDGTFNVEDSTMIMKYVVGIPVSSGKVTANYYYTDADGKQQKLTDSIVFSGRAGSTYKSTAFKVVGYAVDPDRMPENQSGLIPYGEAEVNYYYIASSLDIKLHAKHNGSLTWTPYLWIWGSNLKGADSGNFMTEWPGDPMTKGENGWFDYSFTYKGAGTYNVIISDNATNQTIDYKGFVDNEMWIVIDDSAVTGGTYLTFYTDNPDTNPNAPIAEQVTLG
;
A
#
# COMPACT_ATOMS: atom_id res chain seq x y z
N MET A 1 -28.46 -21.36 39.72
CA MET A 1 -28.28 -21.50 38.27
C MET A 1 -29.62 -21.61 37.60
N ALA A 2 -29.84 -20.90 36.54
CA ALA A 2 -31.03 -20.96 35.69
C ALA A 2 -30.63 -21.34 34.25
N VAL A 3 -31.44 -22.20 33.63
CA VAL A 3 -31.34 -22.49 32.20
C VAL A 3 -32.64 -22.02 31.57
N ILE A 4 -32.54 -21.06 30.69
CA ILE A 4 -33.68 -20.32 30.14
C ILE A 4 -33.64 -20.51 28.63
N TYR A 5 -34.70 -20.99 28.01
CA TYR A 5 -34.71 -21.20 26.57
C TYR A 5 -35.97 -20.61 25.92
N ASN A 6 -35.79 -20.23 24.68
CA ASN A 6 -36.82 -19.66 23.83
C ASN A 6 -36.95 -20.50 22.56
N ASN A 7 -38.11 -21.16 22.38
CA ASN A 7 -38.39 -21.95 21.19
C ASN A 7 -39.16 -21.16 20.10
N ALA A 8 -39.44 -19.88 20.35
CA ALA A 8 -40.13 -19.02 19.38
C ALA A 8 -39.17 -18.60 18.24
N THR A 9 -39.70 -18.13 17.14
CA THR A 9 -38.98 -17.64 15.98
C THR A 9 -38.50 -16.18 16.12
N THR A 10 -38.85 -15.53 17.23
CA THR A 10 -38.40 -14.16 17.59
C THR A 10 -37.80 -14.17 19.00
N ALA A 11 -37.00 -13.19 19.32
CA ALA A 11 -36.53 -12.98 20.68
C ALA A 11 -37.71 -12.75 21.62
N ALA A 12 -37.59 -13.25 22.85
CA ALA A 12 -38.64 -13.13 23.86
C ALA A 12 -38.06 -12.86 25.23
N ASP A 13 -38.80 -12.08 26.02
CA ASP A 13 -38.50 -11.88 27.42
C ASP A 13 -39.07 -13.00 28.26
N VAL A 14 -38.21 -13.67 29.02
CA VAL A 14 -38.60 -14.76 29.93
C VAL A 14 -38.32 -14.32 31.36
N THR A 15 -39.35 -14.28 32.16
CA THR A 15 -39.25 -13.92 33.58
C THR A 15 -39.23 -15.18 34.42
N LEU A 16 -38.21 -15.32 35.26
CA LEU A 16 -38.16 -16.38 36.27
C LEU A 16 -39.12 -16.06 37.40
N SER A 17 -40.06 -16.99 37.65
CA SER A 17 -40.91 -16.91 38.80
C SER A 17 -40.24 -17.54 40.02
N ASP A 18 -40.48 -16.96 41.18
CA ASP A 18 -40.09 -17.55 42.46
C ASP A 18 -38.56 -17.74 42.68
N THR A 19 -37.76 -16.72 42.32
CA THR A 19 -36.33 -16.68 42.59
C THR A 19 -36.01 -15.62 43.64
N SER A 20 -35.14 -15.95 44.57
CA SER A 20 -34.51 -15.01 45.50
C SER A 20 -33.27 -14.36 44.94
N VAL A 21 -32.78 -14.79 43.77
CA VAL A 21 -31.60 -14.25 43.11
C VAL A 21 -32.00 -13.06 42.28
N THR A 22 -31.35 -11.92 42.50
CA THR A 22 -31.62 -10.64 41.83
C THR A 22 -30.51 -10.25 40.84
N ASP A 23 -29.37 -10.85 40.99
CA ASP A 23 -28.19 -10.51 40.16
C ASP A 23 -27.59 -11.80 39.58
N TRP A 24 -27.46 -11.81 38.25
CA TRP A 24 -27.06 -12.99 37.51
C TRP A 24 -25.86 -12.72 36.63
N VAL A 25 -25.00 -13.73 36.45
CA VAL A 25 -23.97 -13.78 35.44
C VAL A 25 -24.38 -14.78 34.37
N VAL A 26 -24.45 -14.34 33.12
CA VAL A 26 -24.70 -15.21 31.96
C VAL A 26 -23.39 -15.89 31.59
N ILE A 27 -23.40 -17.23 31.52
CA ILE A 27 -22.21 -18.06 31.19
C ILE A 27 -22.39 -18.88 29.92
N ALA A 28 -23.58 -18.89 29.34
CA ALA A 28 -23.83 -19.45 28.02
C ALA A 28 -25.00 -18.74 27.33
N ASN A 29 -24.93 -18.60 26.02
CA ASN A 29 -25.98 -18.08 25.15
C ASN A 29 -26.07 -18.93 23.87
N GLY A 30 -26.82 -18.48 22.86
CA GLY A 30 -26.99 -19.21 21.61
C GLY A 30 -25.69 -19.41 20.78
N GLU A 31 -24.61 -18.75 21.12
CA GLU A 31 -23.37 -18.73 20.34
C GLU A 31 -22.17 -19.24 21.12
N THR A 32 -22.12 -18.97 22.43
CA THR A 32 -20.96 -19.27 23.27
C THR A 32 -21.39 -19.90 24.60
N ALA A 33 -20.62 -20.83 25.10
CA ALA A 33 -20.77 -21.43 26.41
C ALA A 33 -19.40 -21.63 27.07
N GLY A 34 -19.31 -21.34 28.36
CA GLY A 34 -18.07 -21.46 29.14
C GLY A 34 -18.27 -21.05 30.59
N LEU A 35 -17.17 -20.79 31.25
CA LEU A 35 -17.17 -20.25 32.64
C LEU A 35 -17.01 -18.74 32.65
N ASP A 36 -16.72 -18.11 31.52
CA ASP A 36 -16.57 -16.69 31.41
C ASP A 36 -17.91 -15.96 31.44
N SER A 37 -17.96 -14.79 32.06
CA SER A 37 -19.12 -13.94 32.03
C SER A 37 -19.37 -13.41 30.59
N LEU A 38 -20.54 -13.70 30.06
CA LEU A 38 -21.04 -13.15 28.77
C LEU A 38 -21.91 -11.90 28.99
N GLY A 39 -22.12 -11.48 30.22
CA GLY A 39 -22.89 -10.32 30.63
C GLY A 39 -23.57 -10.54 31.97
N GLU A 40 -24.13 -9.47 32.51
CA GLU A 40 -24.84 -9.49 33.79
C GLU A 40 -26.29 -9.09 33.54
N VAL A 41 -27.20 -9.67 34.35
CA VAL A 41 -28.61 -9.33 34.33
C VAL A 41 -29.04 -9.05 35.77
N THR A 42 -29.65 -7.88 35.99
CA THR A 42 -30.28 -7.51 37.26
C THR A 42 -31.80 -7.71 37.14
N GLY A 43 -32.39 -8.36 38.13
CA GLY A 43 -33.79 -8.74 38.16
C GLY A 43 -34.00 -10.20 37.72
N SER A 44 -35.22 -10.53 37.33
CA SER A 44 -35.59 -11.89 36.99
C SER A 44 -35.98 -12.09 35.51
N THR A 45 -35.84 -11.06 34.68
CA THR A 45 -36.25 -11.09 33.26
C THR A 45 -35.05 -11.15 32.34
N PHE A 46 -35.03 -12.10 31.45
CA PHE A 46 -33.96 -12.33 30.46
C PHE A 46 -34.51 -12.20 29.06
N THR A 47 -33.90 -11.40 28.22
CA THR A 47 -34.20 -11.38 26.79
C THR A 47 -33.44 -12.52 26.11
N VAL A 48 -34.16 -13.56 25.71
CA VAL A 48 -33.60 -14.77 25.09
C VAL A 48 -33.79 -14.71 23.58
N PRO A 49 -32.73 -14.80 22.77
CA PRO A 49 -32.83 -14.77 21.32
C PRO A 49 -33.73 -15.91 20.78
N ALA A 50 -34.17 -15.75 19.53
CA ALA A 50 -34.99 -16.76 18.85
C ALA A 50 -34.28 -18.13 18.82
N ARG A 51 -35.00 -19.19 19.13
CA ARG A 51 -34.54 -20.60 19.08
C ARG A 51 -33.18 -20.80 19.78
N SER A 52 -33.00 -20.18 20.95
CA SER A 52 -31.75 -20.24 21.70
C SER A 52 -31.97 -20.48 23.18
N ALA A 53 -30.91 -20.68 23.92
CA ALA A 53 -30.92 -20.81 25.38
C ALA A 53 -29.86 -19.89 26.01
N ILE A 54 -30.15 -19.46 27.24
CA ILE A 54 -29.22 -18.75 28.11
C ILE A 54 -29.02 -19.62 29.37
N VAL A 55 -27.74 -19.71 29.83
CA VAL A 55 -27.43 -20.25 31.16
C VAL A 55 -26.93 -19.10 32.00
N ALA A 56 -27.59 -18.86 33.12
CA ALA A 56 -27.22 -17.83 34.09
C ALA A 56 -26.98 -18.44 35.47
N VAL A 57 -26.02 -17.91 36.19
CA VAL A 57 -25.70 -18.32 37.56
C VAL A 57 -25.85 -17.12 38.49
N ASP A 58 -26.14 -17.39 39.78
CA ASP A 58 -26.17 -16.39 40.82
C ASP A 58 -24.81 -15.64 40.87
N LYS A 59 -24.83 -14.32 40.80
CA LYS A 59 -23.64 -13.49 40.75
C LYS A 59 -22.78 -13.65 42.00
N ALA A 60 -23.39 -13.62 43.17
CA ALA A 60 -22.66 -13.76 44.44
C ALA A 60 -21.98 -15.16 44.55
N GLY A 61 -22.70 -16.20 44.11
CA GLY A 61 -22.12 -17.55 44.04
C GLY A 61 -21.00 -17.67 43.02
N TYR A 62 -21.15 -17.03 41.85
CA TYR A 62 -20.13 -17.02 40.80
C TYR A 62 -18.85 -16.29 41.27
N GLU A 63 -18.98 -15.14 41.92
CA GLU A 63 -17.87 -14.39 42.48
C GLU A 63 -17.18 -15.14 43.64
N SER A 64 -17.97 -15.74 44.55
CA SER A 64 -17.43 -16.49 45.69
C SER A 64 -16.73 -17.80 45.28
N ALA A 65 -17.12 -18.39 44.16
CA ALA A 65 -16.49 -19.57 43.60
C ALA A 65 -15.09 -19.29 43.04
N GLY A 66 -14.72 -18.03 42.93
CA GLY A 66 -13.40 -17.62 42.40
C GLY A 66 -13.15 -18.13 40.98
N ILE A 67 -14.24 -18.29 40.20
CA ILE A 67 -14.16 -18.74 38.82
C ILE A 67 -13.34 -17.70 38.04
N LYS A 68 -12.20 -18.12 37.55
CA LYS A 68 -11.35 -17.32 36.67
C LYS A 68 -11.67 -17.63 35.22
N SER A 69 -11.63 -16.59 34.40
CA SER A 69 -11.80 -16.71 32.94
C SER A 69 -10.91 -17.81 32.40
N SER A 70 -11.48 -18.66 31.55
CA SER A 70 -10.70 -19.63 30.76
C SER A 70 -9.95 -18.96 29.61
N ASN A 71 -10.32 -17.72 29.29
CA ASN A 71 -9.67 -16.88 28.28
C ASN A 71 -8.94 -15.72 28.94
N GLY A 72 -7.68 -15.59 28.58
CA GLY A 72 -6.86 -14.45 28.94
C GLY A 72 -6.91 -13.37 27.86
N LYS A 73 -6.60 -12.15 28.25
CA LYS A 73 -6.52 -10.98 27.35
C LYS A 73 -5.21 -10.26 27.56
N VAL A 74 -4.64 -9.79 26.47
CA VAL A 74 -3.47 -8.88 26.48
C VAL A 74 -3.87 -7.62 25.73
N LYS A 75 -3.81 -6.49 26.40
CA LYS A 75 -4.00 -5.18 25.80
C LYS A 75 -2.66 -4.63 25.36
N VAL A 76 -2.56 -4.31 24.09
CA VAL A 76 -1.34 -3.75 23.48
C VAL A 76 -1.57 -2.29 23.20
N ASN A 77 -0.72 -1.43 23.75
CA ASN A 77 -0.78 0.02 23.58
C ASN A 77 0.42 0.52 22.76
N TYR A 78 0.21 1.63 22.06
CA TYR A 78 1.20 2.28 21.20
C TYR A 78 1.25 3.76 21.56
N VAL A 79 2.32 4.19 22.21
CA VAL A 79 2.39 5.48 22.90
C VAL A 79 3.66 6.25 22.48
N TYR A 80 3.51 7.55 22.19
CA TYR A 80 4.67 8.43 22.01
C TYR A 80 5.30 8.75 23.36
N GLU A 81 6.55 8.39 23.55
CA GLU A 81 7.19 8.39 24.86
C GLU A 81 7.32 9.78 25.47
N ALA A 82 7.63 10.79 24.65
CA ALA A 82 7.87 12.14 25.12
C ALA A 82 6.62 12.82 25.71
N THR A 83 5.42 12.51 25.21
CA THR A 83 4.18 13.17 25.61
C THR A 83 3.18 12.24 26.28
N GLY A 84 3.34 10.93 26.13
CA GLY A 84 2.34 9.94 26.52
C GLY A 84 1.14 9.87 25.55
N GLU A 85 1.22 10.54 24.41
CA GLU A 85 0.16 10.55 23.41
C GLU A 85 0.02 9.17 22.79
N LYS A 86 -1.23 8.78 22.58
CA LYS A 86 -1.58 7.52 21.92
C LYS A 86 -1.43 7.68 20.41
N LEU A 87 -0.55 6.88 19.81
CA LEU A 87 -0.29 6.90 18.36
C LEU A 87 -1.29 6.06 17.57
N GLU A 88 -1.87 5.06 18.20
CA GLU A 88 -2.84 4.15 17.58
C GLU A 88 -3.77 3.58 18.64
N ASP A 89 -4.94 3.11 18.22
CA ASP A 89 -5.88 2.42 19.11
C ASP A 89 -5.30 1.12 19.65
N SER A 90 -5.53 0.85 20.94
CA SER A 90 -5.02 -0.34 21.58
C SER A 90 -5.63 -1.60 20.96
N VAL A 91 -4.81 -2.62 20.75
CA VAL A 91 -5.26 -3.92 20.26
C VAL A 91 -5.45 -4.87 21.44
N ILE A 92 -6.56 -5.63 21.43
CA ILE A 92 -6.81 -6.67 22.42
C ILE A 92 -6.56 -8.04 21.77
N LEU A 93 -5.52 -8.73 22.22
CA LEU A 93 -5.30 -10.14 21.92
C LEU A 93 -6.07 -10.98 22.93
N GLN A 94 -6.63 -12.09 22.49
CA GLN A 94 -7.36 -13.03 23.35
C GLN A 94 -7.00 -14.47 23.02
N GLY A 95 -6.85 -15.29 24.05
CA GLY A 95 -6.54 -16.71 23.92
C GLY A 95 -6.80 -17.48 25.19
N SER A 96 -6.75 -18.81 25.13
CA SER A 96 -6.96 -19.66 26.29
C SER A 96 -5.85 -19.47 27.34
N VAL A 97 -6.21 -19.40 28.60
CA VAL A 97 -5.25 -19.32 29.72
C VAL A 97 -4.22 -20.43 29.62
N GLY A 98 -2.95 -20.06 29.68
CA GLY A 98 -1.81 -20.98 29.52
C GLY A 98 -1.31 -21.15 28.09
N SER A 99 -2.08 -20.75 27.06
CA SER A 99 -1.57 -20.69 25.69
C SER A 99 -0.63 -19.50 25.50
N GLY A 100 0.25 -19.58 24.50
CA GLY A 100 1.22 -18.53 24.19
C GLY A 100 0.60 -17.34 23.46
N TYR A 101 1.15 -16.15 23.68
CA TYR A 101 0.92 -14.97 22.85
C TYR A 101 2.25 -14.33 22.47
N VAL A 102 2.22 -13.61 21.36
CA VAL A 102 3.29 -12.71 20.91
C VAL A 102 2.64 -11.41 20.45
N THR A 103 3.15 -10.29 20.95
CA THR A 103 2.77 -8.95 20.47
C THR A 103 3.85 -8.42 19.54
N VAL A 104 3.48 -7.51 18.67
CA VAL A 104 4.40 -6.86 17.72
C VAL A 104 4.20 -5.36 17.72
N PRO A 105 5.22 -4.58 17.32
CA PRO A 105 5.04 -3.16 17.04
C PRO A 105 3.93 -2.95 16.02
N SER A 106 3.25 -1.81 16.08
CA SER A 106 2.22 -1.48 15.11
C SER A 106 2.79 -1.30 13.72
N ALA A 107 2.08 -1.83 12.71
CA ALA A 107 2.35 -1.58 11.30
C ALA A 107 1.69 -0.28 10.78
N VAL A 108 0.82 0.36 11.58
CA VAL A 108 0.09 1.59 11.23
C VAL A 108 0.83 2.83 11.72
N VAL A 109 1.56 2.72 12.84
CA VAL A 109 2.40 3.83 13.32
C VAL A 109 3.44 4.14 12.23
N PRO A 110 3.53 5.43 11.79
CA PRO A 110 4.48 5.83 10.75
C PRO A 110 5.91 5.38 11.05
N ASP A 111 6.65 5.02 10.02
CA ASP A 111 8.04 4.56 10.13
C ASP A 111 9.03 5.66 10.56
N THR A 112 8.56 6.90 10.63
CA THR A 112 9.28 8.03 11.22
C THR A 112 9.44 7.93 12.74
N TYR A 113 8.71 7.00 13.35
CA TYR A 113 8.89 6.61 14.75
C TYR A 113 9.61 5.27 14.86
N ILE A 114 10.34 5.10 15.94
CA ILE A 114 10.97 3.83 16.30
C ILE A 114 10.54 3.41 17.71
N VAL A 115 10.47 2.11 17.97
CA VAL A 115 10.24 1.60 19.32
C VAL A 115 11.46 1.93 20.17
N SER A 116 11.27 2.75 21.20
CA SER A 116 12.30 3.10 22.18
C SER A 116 12.43 2.07 23.28
N ARG A 117 11.30 1.57 23.79
CA ARG A 117 11.24 0.52 24.81
C ARG A 117 9.88 -0.18 24.78
N ILE A 118 9.83 -1.31 25.45
CA ILE A 118 8.60 -2.07 25.67
C ILE A 118 8.41 -2.22 27.17
N GLU A 119 7.20 -1.93 27.64
CA GLU A 119 6.77 -2.18 29.01
C GLU A 119 5.77 -3.33 29.02
N GLY A 120 5.93 -4.26 29.95
CA GLY A 120 5.22 -5.54 29.94
C GLY A 120 5.99 -6.62 29.16
N ASN A 121 5.39 -7.77 29.02
CA ASN A 121 6.00 -8.90 28.31
C ASN A 121 5.46 -8.97 26.89
N ALA A 122 6.31 -8.69 25.89
CA ALA A 122 5.93 -8.77 24.48
C ALA A 122 5.54 -10.19 24.02
N GLU A 123 6.05 -11.20 24.71
CA GLU A 123 5.66 -12.59 24.53
C GLU A 123 5.43 -13.24 25.89
N GLY A 124 4.53 -14.22 25.95
CA GLY A 124 4.21 -14.87 27.20
C GLY A 124 3.06 -15.85 27.07
N LYS A 125 2.43 -16.14 28.20
CA LYS A 125 1.23 -16.97 28.26
C LYS A 125 0.07 -16.15 28.80
N TYR A 126 -1.11 -16.36 28.21
CA TYR A 126 -2.33 -15.75 28.72
C TYR A 126 -2.60 -16.18 30.17
N THR A 127 -2.93 -15.20 30.99
CA THR A 127 -3.41 -15.42 32.37
C THR A 127 -4.90 -15.09 32.44
N SER A 128 -5.54 -15.46 33.55
CA SER A 128 -6.95 -15.12 33.77
C SER A 128 -7.18 -13.61 33.97
N ASP A 129 -6.13 -12.90 34.35
CA ASP A 129 -6.17 -11.46 34.53
C ASP A 129 -5.75 -10.77 33.23
N MET A 130 -6.26 -9.54 32.99
CA MET A 130 -5.85 -8.74 31.85
C MET A 130 -4.37 -8.36 31.99
N GLN A 131 -3.59 -8.71 30.99
CA GLN A 131 -2.19 -8.32 30.86
C GLN A 131 -2.11 -7.07 29.97
N GLU A 132 -1.05 -6.29 30.14
CA GLU A 132 -0.83 -5.10 29.35
C GLU A 132 0.60 -5.07 28.82
N VAL A 133 0.74 -4.67 27.56
CA VAL A 133 2.01 -4.46 26.89
C VAL A 133 1.96 -3.10 26.22
N THR A 134 2.93 -2.25 26.49
CA THR A 134 3.01 -0.93 25.91
C THR A 134 4.30 -0.78 25.12
N TYR A 135 4.15 -0.50 23.83
CA TYR A 135 5.22 -0.09 22.95
C TYR A 135 5.35 1.42 23.03
N TYR A 136 6.47 1.89 23.53
CA TYR A 136 6.83 3.30 23.54
C TYR A 136 7.63 3.64 22.30
N TYR A 137 7.26 4.72 21.65
CA TYR A 137 7.88 5.20 20.43
C TYR A 137 8.53 6.56 20.66
N THR A 138 9.63 6.77 19.95
CA THR A 138 10.33 8.05 19.86
C THR A 138 10.56 8.39 18.38
N ASP A 139 10.86 9.65 18.09
CA ASP A 139 11.23 10.04 16.73
C ASP A 139 12.47 9.28 16.26
N TYR A 140 12.45 8.87 14.99
CA TYR A 140 13.64 8.38 14.33
C TYR A 140 14.64 9.55 14.17
N ILE A 141 15.86 9.35 14.61
CA ILE A 141 16.96 10.30 14.40
C ILE A 141 17.84 9.73 13.28
N PRO A 142 18.03 10.46 12.16
CA PRO A 142 18.93 10.04 11.09
C PRO A 142 20.33 9.71 11.59
N GLU A 143 20.95 8.71 10.99
CA GLU A 143 22.29 8.25 11.41
C GLU A 143 23.36 9.33 11.20
N SER A 144 23.22 10.15 10.13
CA SER A 144 24.05 11.32 9.91
C SER A 144 24.08 12.27 11.11
N LEU A 145 22.88 12.50 11.70
CA LEU A 145 22.77 13.42 12.82
C LEU A 145 23.29 12.81 14.13
N LYS A 146 23.14 11.49 14.34
CA LYS A 146 23.76 10.83 15.50
C LYS A 146 25.27 10.91 15.51
N ASN A 147 25.88 11.01 14.31
CA ASN A 147 27.33 11.10 14.12
C ASN A 147 27.82 12.55 13.94
N ALA A 148 26.97 13.55 14.19
CA ALA A 148 27.27 14.96 13.97
C ALA A 148 28.01 15.65 15.13
N ASP A 149 28.64 14.90 16.02
CA ASP A 149 29.58 15.41 17.03
C ASP A 149 30.93 15.75 16.36
N PHE A 150 31.00 16.91 15.72
CA PHE A 150 32.18 17.34 14.94
C PHE A 150 33.31 17.90 15.79
N ASN A 151 33.01 18.30 17.04
CA ASN A 151 34.00 18.80 17.97
C ASN A 151 34.61 17.69 18.86
N GLY A 152 33.96 16.50 18.90
CA GLY A 152 34.42 15.33 19.66
C GLY A 152 34.20 15.42 21.16
N ASP A 153 33.22 16.24 21.62
CA ASP A 153 32.93 16.40 23.04
C ASP A 153 31.91 15.36 23.58
N GLY A 154 31.34 14.54 22.70
CA GLY A 154 30.39 13.46 23.01
C GLY A 154 28.93 13.89 22.96
N GLU A 155 28.62 15.14 22.56
CA GLU A 155 27.27 15.66 22.45
C GLU A 155 27.07 16.36 21.10
N VAL A 156 25.94 16.10 20.42
CA VAL A 156 25.54 16.86 19.23
C VAL A 156 24.75 18.08 19.68
N ASN A 157 25.31 19.27 19.51
CA ASN A 157 24.76 20.52 20.03
C ASN A 157 25.06 21.74 19.13
N VAL A 158 24.80 22.96 19.62
CA VAL A 158 24.98 24.19 18.83
C VAL A 158 26.45 24.48 18.47
N ILE A 159 27.41 23.88 19.20
CA ILE A 159 28.84 24.06 18.91
C ILE A 159 29.17 23.32 17.61
N ASP A 160 28.60 22.12 17.40
CA ASP A 160 28.76 21.35 16.16
C ASP A 160 28.14 22.08 14.96
N ALA A 161 26.92 22.63 15.17
CA ALA A 161 26.28 23.46 14.14
C ALA A 161 27.16 24.66 13.76
N THR A 162 27.79 25.30 14.76
CA THR A 162 28.69 26.43 14.55
C THR A 162 29.98 25.99 13.82
N LEU A 163 30.52 24.84 14.17
CA LEU A 163 31.69 24.26 13.51
C LEU A 163 31.39 23.95 12.05
N LEU A 164 30.23 23.33 11.77
CA LEU A 164 29.76 23.06 10.42
C LEU A 164 29.62 24.35 9.59
N GLN A 165 29.08 25.43 10.18
CA GLN A 165 28.98 26.73 9.52
C GLN A 165 30.38 27.30 9.18
N LYS A 166 31.38 27.14 10.05
CA LYS A 166 32.75 27.53 9.76
C LYS A 166 33.36 26.74 8.60
N TYR A 167 33.08 25.46 8.49
CA TYR A 167 33.46 24.62 7.36
C TYR A 167 32.83 25.12 6.05
N ILE A 168 31.54 25.45 6.06
CA ILE A 168 30.85 25.99 4.89
C ILE A 168 31.48 27.27 4.37
N VAL A 169 31.81 28.20 5.27
CA VAL A 169 32.46 29.49 4.88
C VAL A 169 33.99 29.39 4.79
N LYS A 170 34.57 28.20 4.91
CA LYS A 170 36.02 27.91 4.79
C LYS A 170 36.88 28.64 5.79
N LEU A 171 36.34 28.95 6.98
CA LEU A 171 37.13 29.48 8.11
C LEU A 171 37.90 28.37 8.83
N GLU A 172 37.41 27.16 8.78
CA GLU A 172 38.07 25.95 9.27
C GLU A 172 37.97 24.85 8.21
N THR A 173 38.89 23.88 8.25
CA THR A 173 38.88 22.75 7.32
C THR A 173 38.25 21.55 8.02
N PRO A 174 37.27 20.84 7.39
CA PRO A 174 36.71 19.63 7.94
C PRO A 174 37.78 18.57 8.21
N THR A 175 37.61 17.83 9.28
CA THR A 175 38.45 16.65 9.61
C THR A 175 37.83 15.34 9.09
N VAL A 176 36.62 15.42 8.52
CA VAL A 176 35.85 14.31 7.93
C VAL A 176 35.57 14.61 6.45
N ASP A 177 35.21 13.59 5.70
CA ASP A 177 34.82 13.74 4.29
C ASP A 177 33.54 14.60 4.15
N GLU A 178 33.45 15.38 3.08
CA GLU A 178 32.28 16.25 2.83
C GLU A 178 30.95 15.46 2.79
N SER A 179 30.96 14.21 2.35
CA SER A 179 29.78 13.34 2.37
C SER A 179 29.27 13.03 3.78
N ALA A 180 30.11 13.13 4.80
CA ALA A 180 29.71 12.98 6.20
C ALA A 180 29.10 14.27 6.78
N LEU A 181 29.22 15.38 6.06
CA LEU A 181 28.70 16.70 6.44
C LEU A 181 27.31 16.96 5.83
N ASP A 182 26.89 16.17 4.84
CA ASP A 182 25.52 16.15 4.28
C ASP A 182 24.59 15.44 5.26
N LEU A 183 24.09 16.17 6.22
CA LEU A 183 23.27 15.62 7.30
C LEU A 183 21.83 15.41 6.87
N ASN A 184 21.35 16.17 5.90
CA ASN A 184 19.99 16.12 5.40
C ASN A 184 19.80 15.15 4.22
N TYR A 185 20.91 14.56 3.71
CA TYR A 185 20.94 13.62 2.57
C TYR A 185 20.45 14.21 1.23
N ASP A 186 20.58 15.52 1.02
CA ASP A 186 20.20 16.17 -0.25
C ASP A 186 21.32 16.13 -1.32
N GLY A 187 22.50 15.63 -0.97
CA GLY A 187 23.66 15.51 -1.82
C GLY A 187 24.53 16.75 -1.87
N THR A 188 24.24 17.76 -1.06
CA THR A 188 25.01 19.02 -1.01
C THR A 188 25.36 19.41 0.42
N PHE A 189 26.61 19.75 0.64
CA PHE A 189 27.04 20.28 1.93
C PHE A 189 26.85 21.80 1.97
N ASN A 190 25.86 22.27 2.75
CA ASN A 190 25.49 23.68 2.82
C ASN A 190 24.89 24.08 4.18
N VAL A 191 24.32 25.29 4.28
CA VAL A 191 23.73 25.82 5.52
C VAL A 191 22.53 25.02 6.04
N GLU A 192 21.88 24.25 5.19
CA GLU A 192 20.72 23.42 5.57
C GLU A 192 21.15 22.29 6.51
N ASP A 193 22.37 21.74 6.34
CA ASP A 193 22.92 20.72 7.22
C ASP A 193 23.14 21.25 8.64
N SER A 194 23.74 22.43 8.76
CA SER A 194 23.89 23.06 10.08
C SER A 194 22.55 23.41 10.72
N THR A 195 21.55 23.75 9.91
CA THR A 195 20.18 24.00 10.34
C THR A 195 19.51 22.72 10.86
N MET A 196 19.89 21.56 10.31
CA MET A 196 19.38 20.27 10.78
C MET A 196 19.83 19.98 12.23
N ILE A 197 21.11 20.25 12.57
CA ILE A 197 21.59 20.18 13.97
C ILE A 197 20.79 21.14 14.86
N MET A 198 20.59 22.38 14.41
CA MET A 198 19.84 23.38 15.19
C MET A 198 18.40 22.94 15.46
N LYS A 199 17.72 22.38 14.48
CA LYS A 199 16.37 21.82 14.64
C LYS A 199 16.36 20.69 15.67
N TYR A 200 17.31 19.75 15.55
CA TYR A 200 17.46 18.64 16.49
C TYR A 200 17.65 19.14 17.94
N VAL A 201 18.54 20.08 18.13
CA VAL A 201 18.84 20.65 19.48
C VAL A 201 17.63 21.29 20.12
N VAL A 202 16.75 21.92 19.34
CA VAL A 202 15.51 22.53 19.86
C VAL A 202 14.30 21.61 19.84
N GLY A 203 14.50 20.31 19.54
CA GLY A 203 13.43 19.30 19.56
C GLY A 203 12.47 19.39 18.39
N ILE A 204 12.84 20.00 17.27
CA ILE A 204 12.04 19.94 16.04
C ILE A 204 12.33 18.62 15.33
N PRO A 205 11.32 17.80 15.01
CA PRO A 205 11.53 16.53 14.35
C PRO A 205 12.30 16.66 13.03
N VAL A 206 13.30 15.79 12.83
CA VAL A 206 14.14 15.73 11.63
C VAL A 206 14.13 14.33 11.01
N SER A 207 13.04 13.60 11.23
CA SER A 207 12.95 12.16 11.00
C SER A 207 12.54 11.77 9.59
N SER A 208 11.92 12.66 8.83
CA SER A 208 11.25 12.30 7.57
C SER A 208 11.48 13.29 6.45
N GLY A 209 11.26 12.81 5.24
CA GLY A 209 11.23 13.62 4.04
C GLY A 209 10.43 12.98 2.92
N LYS A 210 10.43 13.62 1.78
CA LYS A 210 9.78 13.10 0.58
C LYS A 210 10.55 13.45 -0.69
N VAL A 211 10.43 12.58 -1.68
CA VAL A 211 10.93 12.78 -3.04
C VAL A 211 9.75 12.71 -3.99
N THR A 212 9.55 13.73 -4.80
CA THR A 212 8.47 13.80 -5.77
C THR A 212 9.02 13.55 -7.17
N ALA A 213 8.65 12.44 -7.80
CA ALA A 213 8.98 12.18 -9.19
C ALA A 213 7.93 12.84 -10.09
N ASN A 214 8.36 13.78 -10.92
CA ASN A 214 7.55 14.52 -11.85
C ASN A 214 7.83 14.08 -13.29
N TYR A 215 6.82 14.17 -14.16
CA TYR A 215 6.87 13.71 -15.53
C TYR A 215 6.35 14.80 -16.46
N TYR A 216 7.21 15.31 -17.33
CA TYR A 216 6.92 16.45 -18.19
C TYR A 216 7.17 16.12 -19.67
N TYR A 217 6.44 16.78 -20.56
CA TYR A 217 6.73 16.80 -21.99
C TYR A 217 6.70 18.22 -22.51
N THR A 218 7.30 18.43 -23.68
CA THR A 218 7.21 19.70 -24.40
C THR A 218 6.18 19.58 -25.50
N ASP A 219 5.16 20.44 -25.49
CA ASP A 219 4.13 20.47 -26.51
C ASP A 219 4.63 21.08 -27.84
N ALA A 220 3.74 21.11 -28.85
CA ALA A 220 4.07 21.63 -30.18
C ALA A 220 4.47 23.13 -30.19
N ASP A 221 4.02 23.88 -29.20
CA ASP A 221 4.34 25.29 -29.01
C ASP A 221 5.64 25.53 -28.22
N GLY A 222 6.31 24.44 -27.84
CA GLY A 222 7.56 24.49 -27.06
C GLY A 222 7.33 24.70 -25.55
N LYS A 223 6.10 24.61 -25.07
CA LYS A 223 5.76 24.79 -23.67
C LYS A 223 5.82 23.46 -22.91
N GLN A 224 6.43 23.49 -21.73
CA GLN A 224 6.46 22.34 -20.85
C GLN A 224 5.08 22.08 -20.23
N GLN A 225 4.61 20.86 -20.35
CA GLN A 225 3.34 20.37 -19.83
C GLN A 225 3.59 19.15 -18.93
N LYS A 226 2.70 18.95 -17.96
CA LYS A 226 2.73 17.75 -17.11
C LYS A 226 2.20 16.55 -17.90
N LEU A 227 2.99 15.49 -17.99
CA LEU A 227 2.65 14.29 -18.75
C LEU A 227 1.66 13.42 -17.98
N THR A 228 1.91 13.21 -16.70
CA THR A 228 1.05 12.42 -15.77
C THR A 228 1.20 12.95 -14.35
N ASP A 229 0.43 12.42 -13.42
CA ASP A 229 0.54 12.78 -12.01
C ASP A 229 1.88 12.34 -11.44
N SER A 230 2.36 13.10 -10.47
CA SER A 230 3.64 12.83 -9.81
C SER A 230 3.50 11.66 -8.85
N ILE A 231 4.59 10.89 -8.69
CA ILE A 231 4.69 9.86 -7.66
C ILE A 231 5.48 10.44 -6.49
N VAL A 232 4.96 10.24 -5.28
CA VAL A 232 5.61 10.69 -4.05
C VAL A 232 6.16 9.48 -3.30
N PHE A 233 7.45 9.51 -3.02
CA PHE A 233 8.17 8.61 -2.13
C PHE A 233 8.37 9.33 -0.82
N SER A 234 7.76 8.89 0.25
CA SER A 234 7.89 9.48 1.59
C SER A 234 8.35 8.42 2.58
N GLY A 235 9.12 8.84 3.58
CA GLY A 235 9.62 7.92 4.59
C GLY A 235 10.69 8.56 5.46
N ARG A 236 11.46 7.74 6.15
CA ARG A 236 12.58 8.20 6.99
C ARG A 236 13.64 8.86 6.14
N ALA A 237 14.16 9.98 6.62
CA ALA A 237 15.38 10.58 6.07
C ALA A 237 16.53 9.55 6.12
N GLY A 238 17.24 9.38 5.01
CA GLY A 238 18.27 8.36 4.85
C GLY A 238 17.75 6.98 4.40
N SER A 239 16.45 6.74 4.27
CA SER A 239 15.94 5.54 3.60
C SER A 239 16.07 5.65 2.08
N THR A 240 16.15 4.52 1.40
CA THR A 240 16.34 4.50 -0.06
C THR A 240 15.02 4.70 -0.80
N TYR A 241 15.09 5.40 -1.93
CA TYR A 241 14.02 5.43 -2.92
C TYR A 241 14.54 5.05 -4.30
N LYS A 242 13.64 4.66 -5.17
CA LYS A 242 13.92 4.44 -6.59
C LYS A 242 12.69 4.84 -7.40
N SER A 243 12.86 5.86 -8.23
CA SER A 243 11.86 6.26 -9.23
C SER A 243 12.22 5.67 -10.59
N THR A 244 11.26 5.59 -11.47
CA THR A 244 11.44 5.11 -12.85
C THR A 244 10.63 5.96 -13.81
N ALA A 245 11.11 6.10 -15.03
CA ALA A 245 10.33 6.69 -16.10
C ALA A 245 9.20 5.74 -16.53
N PHE A 246 8.04 6.30 -16.85
CA PHE A 246 6.94 5.53 -17.44
C PHE A 246 7.21 5.22 -18.92
N LYS A 247 6.73 4.07 -19.38
CA LYS A 247 6.53 3.85 -20.81
C LYS A 247 5.25 4.57 -21.26
N VAL A 248 5.37 5.42 -22.24
CA VAL A 248 4.25 6.22 -22.78
C VAL A 248 4.30 6.15 -24.30
N VAL A 249 3.20 5.68 -24.91
CA VAL A 249 3.13 5.62 -26.38
C VAL A 249 3.11 7.04 -26.95
N GLY A 250 3.86 7.27 -28.02
CA GLY A 250 4.01 8.59 -28.62
C GLY A 250 5.05 9.49 -27.96
N TYR A 251 5.66 9.04 -26.86
CA TYR A 251 6.73 9.76 -26.17
C TYR A 251 7.86 8.83 -25.76
N ALA A 252 9.07 9.31 -25.81
CA ALA A 252 10.25 8.68 -25.23
C ALA A 252 10.86 9.61 -24.20
N VAL A 253 11.49 9.02 -23.19
CA VAL A 253 12.27 9.82 -22.23
C VAL A 253 13.40 10.51 -22.98
N ASP A 254 13.59 11.79 -22.72
CA ASP A 254 14.69 12.58 -23.28
C ASP A 254 16.04 12.06 -22.72
N PRO A 255 16.90 11.43 -23.54
CA PRO A 255 18.14 10.83 -23.06
C PRO A 255 19.15 11.88 -22.59
N ASP A 256 19.05 13.11 -23.07
CA ASP A 256 19.95 14.20 -22.72
C ASP A 256 19.54 14.91 -21.41
N ARG A 257 18.37 14.56 -20.89
CA ARG A 257 17.78 15.15 -19.66
C ARG A 257 17.33 14.08 -18.66
N MET A 258 18.00 12.95 -18.64
CA MET A 258 17.75 11.93 -17.62
C MET A 258 18.18 12.46 -16.25
N PRO A 259 17.31 12.36 -15.22
CA PRO A 259 17.68 12.81 -13.88
C PRO A 259 18.78 11.91 -13.29
N GLU A 260 19.82 12.51 -12.75
CA GLU A 260 20.91 11.79 -12.08
C GLU A 260 20.44 11.16 -10.77
N ASN A 261 19.46 11.77 -10.12
CA ASN A 261 18.89 11.37 -8.85
C ASN A 261 17.66 10.46 -9.00
N GLN A 262 17.65 9.52 -9.96
CA GLN A 262 16.55 8.55 -10.12
C GLN A 262 16.38 7.62 -8.89
N SER A 263 17.46 7.42 -8.17
CA SER A 263 17.50 6.65 -6.93
C SER A 263 18.51 7.28 -5.99
N GLY A 264 18.28 7.11 -4.71
CA GLY A 264 19.13 7.68 -3.68
C GLY A 264 18.53 7.52 -2.29
N LEU A 265 18.92 8.41 -1.40
CA LEU A 265 18.36 8.51 -0.07
C LEU A 265 17.24 9.56 -0.08
N ILE A 266 16.17 9.30 0.67
CA ILE A 266 15.14 10.31 0.94
C ILE A 266 15.79 11.40 1.81
N PRO A 267 15.85 12.66 1.34
CA PRO A 267 16.41 13.73 2.15
C PRO A 267 15.46 14.12 3.28
N TYR A 268 15.97 14.78 4.31
CA TYR A 268 15.10 15.51 5.23
C TYR A 268 14.48 16.71 4.49
N GLY A 269 13.15 16.76 4.46
CA GLY A 269 12.42 17.77 3.70
C GLY A 269 11.92 17.25 2.35
N GLU A 270 12.08 18.04 1.29
CA GLU A 270 11.52 17.73 -0.01
C GLU A 270 12.58 17.77 -1.10
N ALA A 271 12.55 16.78 -2.00
CA ALA A 271 13.35 16.79 -3.23
C ALA A 271 12.49 16.40 -4.43
N GLU A 272 12.98 16.68 -5.62
CA GLU A 272 12.29 16.36 -6.87
C GLU A 272 13.19 15.54 -7.80
N VAL A 273 12.55 14.63 -8.53
CA VAL A 273 13.12 13.91 -9.66
C VAL A 273 12.29 14.26 -10.88
N ASN A 274 12.88 14.89 -11.88
CA ASN A 274 12.14 15.40 -13.03
C ASN A 274 12.50 14.60 -14.30
N TYR A 275 11.53 13.83 -14.82
CA TYR A 275 11.63 13.13 -16.10
C TYR A 275 11.06 14.01 -17.20
N TYR A 276 11.81 14.14 -18.27
CA TYR A 276 11.41 14.90 -19.46
C TYR A 276 11.23 13.96 -20.63
N TYR A 277 10.18 14.22 -21.41
CA TYR A 277 9.78 13.38 -22.53
C TYR A 277 9.76 14.22 -23.81
N ILE A 278 10.21 13.61 -24.89
CA ILE A 278 10.15 14.15 -26.24
C ILE A 278 9.15 13.34 -27.07
N ALA A 279 8.51 14.01 -28.03
CA ALA A 279 7.61 13.30 -28.94
C ALA A 279 8.40 12.25 -29.74
N SER A 280 7.86 11.04 -29.77
CA SER A 280 8.43 9.91 -30.51
C SER A 280 7.33 9.29 -31.35
N SER A 281 7.51 9.20 -32.66
CA SER A 281 6.62 8.43 -33.52
C SER A 281 6.82 6.95 -33.21
N LEU A 282 5.75 6.23 -32.93
CA LEU A 282 5.80 4.81 -32.68
C LEU A 282 4.87 4.07 -33.63
N ASP A 283 5.45 3.19 -34.44
CA ASP A 283 4.69 2.25 -35.24
C ASP A 283 4.42 1.02 -34.39
N ILE A 284 3.15 0.68 -34.26
CA ILE A 284 2.68 -0.44 -33.48
C ILE A 284 2.32 -1.59 -34.41
N LYS A 285 2.73 -2.79 -34.06
CA LYS A 285 2.41 -4.02 -34.77
C LYS A 285 1.66 -4.96 -33.83
N LEU A 286 0.52 -5.41 -34.27
CA LEU A 286 -0.28 -6.39 -33.56
C LEU A 286 -0.45 -7.63 -34.41
N HIS A 287 -0.20 -8.79 -33.81
CA HIS A 287 -0.37 -10.09 -34.40
C HIS A 287 -1.50 -10.81 -33.70
N ALA A 288 -2.48 -11.36 -34.39
CA ALA A 288 -3.57 -12.11 -33.78
C ALA A 288 -3.68 -13.53 -34.39
N LYS A 289 -4.00 -14.51 -33.56
CA LYS A 289 -4.14 -15.90 -33.98
C LYS A 289 -5.21 -16.60 -33.13
N HIS A 290 -6.04 -17.41 -33.82
CA HIS A 290 -6.95 -18.33 -33.13
C HIS A 290 -6.18 -19.52 -32.54
N ASN A 291 -6.56 -19.92 -31.30
CA ASN A 291 -5.97 -21.11 -30.66
C ASN A 291 -6.72 -22.40 -30.95
N GLY A 292 -7.82 -22.36 -31.70
CA GLY A 292 -8.69 -23.48 -32.01
C GLY A 292 -8.99 -23.63 -33.51
N SER A 293 -10.25 -23.95 -33.83
CA SER A 293 -10.69 -24.26 -35.18
C SER A 293 -11.34 -23.09 -35.93
N LEU A 294 -11.54 -21.97 -35.29
CA LEU A 294 -12.11 -20.77 -35.93
C LEU A 294 -11.13 -20.17 -36.93
N THR A 295 -11.66 -19.67 -38.05
CA THR A 295 -10.87 -19.20 -39.19
C THR A 295 -11.32 -17.86 -39.74
N TRP A 296 -12.20 -17.15 -39.00
CA TRP A 296 -12.63 -15.81 -39.41
C TRP A 296 -11.46 -14.80 -39.31
N THR A 297 -11.49 -13.81 -40.17
CA THR A 297 -10.49 -12.72 -40.12
C THR A 297 -10.77 -11.83 -38.94
N PRO A 298 -9.78 -11.63 -38.02
CA PRO A 298 -9.94 -10.67 -36.94
C PRO A 298 -10.04 -9.23 -37.47
N TYR A 299 -10.98 -8.46 -36.92
CA TYR A 299 -11.12 -7.05 -37.14
C TYR A 299 -10.69 -6.33 -35.85
N LEU A 300 -9.84 -5.33 -36.00
CA LEU A 300 -9.20 -4.67 -34.88
C LEU A 300 -9.78 -3.25 -34.70
N TRP A 301 -10.50 -3.03 -33.60
CA TRP A 301 -10.92 -1.71 -33.19
C TRP A 301 -9.94 -1.17 -32.15
N ILE A 302 -9.32 -0.02 -32.47
CA ILE A 302 -8.24 0.56 -31.69
C ILE A 302 -8.59 2.01 -31.35
N TRP A 303 -8.40 2.38 -30.09
CA TRP A 303 -8.49 3.78 -29.64
C TRP A 303 -7.45 4.07 -28.57
N GLY A 304 -7.06 5.35 -28.45
CA GLY A 304 -6.13 5.83 -27.44
C GLY A 304 -6.83 6.20 -26.14
N SER A 305 -6.18 5.96 -25.03
CA SER A 305 -6.53 6.54 -23.74
C SER A 305 -5.57 7.67 -23.39
N ASN A 306 -6.05 8.67 -22.66
CA ASN A 306 -5.18 9.69 -22.11
C ASN A 306 -4.32 9.15 -20.97
N LEU A 307 -3.33 9.92 -20.51
CA LEU A 307 -2.42 9.54 -19.44
C LEU A 307 -3.11 9.28 -18.09
N LYS A 308 -4.34 9.69 -17.92
CA LYS A 308 -5.16 9.39 -16.72
C LYS A 308 -6.05 8.16 -16.91
N GLY A 309 -5.84 7.38 -17.97
CA GLY A 309 -6.59 6.15 -18.22
C GLY A 309 -7.99 6.33 -18.78
N ALA A 310 -8.47 7.57 -18.94
CA ALA A 310 -9.74 7.82 -19.59
C ALA A 310 -9.61 7.76 -21.12
N ASP A 311 -10.66 7.30 -21.78
CA ASP A 311 -10.68 7.26 -23.26
C ASP A 311 -10.53 8.68 -23.82
N SER A 312 -9.55 8.85 -24.70
CA SER A 312 -9.24 10.16 -25.27
C SER A 312 -10.19 10.58 -26.41
N GLY A 313 -11.04 9.67 -26.87
CA GLY A 313 -11.81 9.83 -28.10
C GLY A 313 -10.92 9.80 -29.37
N ASN A 314 -9.67 9.41 -29.23
CA ASN A 314 -8.69 9.30 -30.31
C ASN A 314 -8.77 7.92 -30.96
N PHE A 315 -9.78 7.73 -31.79
CA PHE A 315 -9.98 6.47 -32.51
C PHE A 315 -9.00 6.36 -33.69
N MET A 316 -8.35 5.20 -33.80
CA MET A 316 -7.38 4.89 -34.87
C MET A 316 -8.03 4.06 -35.96
N THR A 317 -9.09 3.31 -35.60
CA THR A 317 -9.96 2.59 -36.52
C THR A 317 -11.42 2.95 -36.23
N GLU A 318 -12.32 2.77 -37.18
CA GLU A 318 -13.76 2.90 -36.96
C GLU A 318 -14.39 1.55 -36.62
N TRP A 319 -15.47 1.57 -35.83
CA TRP A 319 -16.22 0.36 -35.53
C TRP A 319 -16.80 -0.30 -36.79
N PRO A 320 -16.70 -1.62 -36.99
CA PRO A 320 -16.27 -2.69 -36.04
C PRO A 320 -14.77 -2.98 -36.01
N GLY A 321 -13.95 -2.14 -36.56
CA GLY A 321 -12.50 -2.27 -36.71
C GLY A 321 -12.07 -2.47 -38.14
N ASP A 322 -10.77 -2.41 -38.37
CA ASP A 322 -10.16 -2.72 -39.64
C ASP A 322 -9.76 -4.20 -39.71
N PRO A 323 -9.88 -4.87 -40.88
CA PRO A 323 -9.48 -6.25 -41.02
C PRO A 323 -7.97 -6.41 -40.91
N MET A 324 -7.55 -7.41 -40.16
CA MET A 324 -6.14 -7.80 -40.09
C MET A 324 -5.75 -8.56 -41.34
N THR A 325 -4.52 -8.40 -41.78
CA THR A 325 -3.99 -9.10 -42.97
C THR A 325 -3.48 -10.48 -42.60
N LYS A 326 -3.85 -11.48 -43.33
CA LYS A 326 -3.37 -12.85 -43.09
C LYS A 326 -1.87 -12.96 -43.38
N GLY A 327 -1.12 -13.31 -42.35
CA GLY A 327 0.31 -13.57 -42.37
C GLY A 327 0.66 -15.06 -42.40
N GLU A 328 1.84 -15.41 -41.89
CA GLU A 328 2.35 -16.78 -41.86
C GLU A 328 1.90 -17.52 -40.57
N ASN A 329 1.94 -18.88 -40.65
CA ASN A 329 1.70 -19.76 -39.48
C ASN A 329 0.37 -19.54 -38.75
N GLY A 330 -0.65 -19.03 -39.48
CA GLY A 330 -1.98 -18.77 -38.92
C GLY A 330 -2.12 -17.46 -38.20
N TRP A 331 -1.10 -16.63 -38.18
CA TRP A 331 -1.15 -15.25 -37.67
C TRP A 331 -1.83 -14.32 -38.68
N PHE A 332 -2.46 -13.27 -38.11
CA PHE A 332 -2.97 -12.13 -38.83
C PHE A 332 -2.24 -10.90 -38.28
N ASP A 333 -1.84 -9.99 -39.15
CA ASP A 333 -1.02 -8.83 -38.84
C ASP A 333 -1.77 -7.53 -39.06
N TYR A 334 -1.55 -6.57 -38.17
CA TYR A 334 -2.02 -5.20 -38.30
C TYR A 334 -0.97 -4.22 -37.79
N SER A 335 -0.74 -3.16 -38.55
CA SER A 335 0.23 -2.11 -38.17
C SER A 335 -0.43 -0.75 -38.23
N PHE A 336 -0.15 0.11 -37.27
CA PHE A 336 -0.65 1.47 -37.22
C PHE A 336 0.35 2.38 -36.55
N THR A 337 0.30 3.68 -36.89
CA THR A 337 1.06 4.71 -36.20
C THR A 337 0.19 5.29 -35.10
N TYR A 338 0.65 5.28 -33.84
CA TYR A 338 -0.09 5.86 -32.71
C TYR A 338 -0.23 7.38 -32.84
N LYS A 339 -1.43 7.90 -32.60
CA LYS A 339 -1.77 9.32 -32.80
C LYS A 339 -2.02 10.09 -31.50
N GLY A 340 -1.69 9.53 -30.36
CA GLY A 340 -1.97 10.16 -29.07
C GLY A 340 -0.86 9.92 -28.05
N ALA A 341 -1.00 10.48 -26.87
CA ALA A 341 -0.12 10.26 -25.73
C ALA A 341 -0.85 9.43 -24.67
N GLY A 342 -0.24 8.37 -24.19
CA GLY A 342 -0.83 7.54 -23.15
C GLY A 342 -0.73 6.06 -23.44
N THR A 343 -1.86 5.40 -23.52
CA THR A 343 -2.00 3.98 -23.85
C THR A 343 -2.92 3.79 -25.03
N TYR A 344 -2.87 2.65 -25.67
CA TYR A 344 -3.89 2.25 -26.63
C TYR A 344 -4.71 1.07 -26.11
N ASN A 345 -5.91 0.94 -26.65
CA ASN A 345 -6.91 -0.05 -26.24
C ASN A 345 -7.35 -0.84 -27.48
N VAL A 346 -7.81 -2.06 -27.25
CA VAL A 346 -8.11 -3.00 -28.34
C VAL A 346 -9.41 -3.74 -28.06
N ILE A 347 -10.24 -3.88 -29.11
CA ILE A 347 -11.27 -4.89 -29.23
C ILE A 347 -11.01 -5.68 -30.51
N ILE A 348 -11.18 -6.98 -30.47
CA ILE A 348 -11.21 -7.83 -31.67
C ILE A 348 -12.65 -8.27 -31.94
N SER A 349 -13.08 -8.14 -33.18
CA SER A 349 -14.40 -8.56 -33.65
C SER A 349 -14.32 -9.46 -34.87
N ASP A 350 -15.42 -10.15 -35.20
CA ASP A 350 -15.59 -10.94 -36.46
C ASP A 350 -16.24 -10.12 -37.59
N ASN A 351 -16.29 -8.78 -37.43
CA ASN A 351 -16.99 -7.86 -38.33
C ASN A 351 -18.52 -8.03 -38.35
N ALA A 352 -19.10 -8.75 -37.39
CA ALA A 352 -20.55 -9.05 -37.40
C ALA A 352 -21.16 -8.90 -36.03
N THR A 353 -21.20 -10.01 -35.30
CA THR A 353 -21.96 -10.13 -34.04
C THR A 353 -21.10 -10.44 -32.84
N ASN A 354 -19.89 -10.93 -33.05
CA ASN A 354 -19.01 -11.35 -31.96
C ASN A 354 -17.90 -10.33 -31.79
N GLN A 355 -17.65 -9.97 -30.55
CA GLN A 355 -16.55 -9.12 -30.16
C GLN A 355 -15.99 -9.57 -28.80
N THR A 356 -14.74 -9.18 -28.53
CA THR A 356 -14.15 -9.32 -27.20
C THR A 356 -14.64 -8.22 -26.26
N ILE A 357 -14.35 -8.36 -24.98
CA ILE A 357 -14.42 -7.24 -24.04
C ILE A 357 -13.36 -6.19 -24.40
N ASP A 358 -13.46 -5.00 -23.80
CA ASP A 358 -12.46 -3.95 -23.94
C ASP A 358 -11.18 -4.35 -23.20
N TYR A 359 -10.07 -4.37 -23.94
CA TYR A 359 -8.74 -4.50 -23.37
C TYR A 359 -8.04 -3.16 -23.43
N LYS A 360 -7.66 -2.60 -22.26
CA LYS A 360 -7.19 -1.22 -22.12
C LYS A 360 -5.79 -1.14 -21.57
N GLY A 361 -5.07 -0.08 -21.89
CA GLY A 361 -3.83 0.28 -21.23
C GLY A 361 -2.55 -0.33 -21.78
N PHE A 362 -2.45 -0.60 -23.10
CA PHE A 362 -1.22 -1.12 -23.70
C PHE A 362 -0.25 -0.01 -24.08
N VAL A 363 1.03 -0.30 -23.94
CA VAL A 363 2.15 0.61 -24.26
C VAL A 363 3.24 -0.07 -25.13
N ASP A 364 3.12 -1.35 -25.38
CA ASP A 364 4.10 -2.10 -26.17
C ASP A 364 3.92 -1.84 -27.66
N ASN A 365 5.02 -1.78 -28.39
CA ASN A 365 5.03 -1.50 -29.83
C ASN A 365 4.85 -2.72 -30.72
N GLU A 366 4.97 -3.92 -30.16
CA GLU A 366 4.70 -5.18 -30.85
C GLU A 366 4.09 -6.17 -29.86
N MET A 367 2.97 -6.78 -30.22
CA MET A 367 2.29 -7.78 -29.40
C MET A 367 1.69 -8.90 -30.21
N TRP A 368 1.68 -10.08 -29.62
CA TRP A 368 1.04 -11.29 -30.13
C TRP A 368 -0.22 -11.59 -29.31
N ILE A 369 -1.36 -11.68 -29.99
CA ILE A 369 -2.68 -11.84 -29.38
C ILE A 369 -3.20 -13.23 -29.74
N VAL A 370 -3.39 -14.06 -28.74
CA VAL A 370 -4.03 -15.37 -28.90
C VAL A 370 -5.51 -15.23 -28.55
N ILE A 371 -6.37 -15.56 -29.54
CA ILE A 371 -7.83 -15.53 -29.42
C ILE A 371 -8.29 -16.90 -28.93
N ASP A 372 -8.95 -16.95 -27.78
CA ASP A 372 -9.50 -18.20 -27.24
C ASP A 372 -10.85 -18.53 -27.89
N ASP A 373 -10.80 -19.46 -28.81
CA ASP A 373 -11.97 -19.92 -29.59
C ASP A 373 -13.05 -20.59 -28.76
N SER A 374 -12.74 -21.02 -27.53
CA SER A 374 -13.70 -21.67 -26.62
C SER A 374 -14.70 -20.70 -25.98
N ALA A 375 -14.41 -19.40 -26.03
CA ALA A 375 -15.13 -18.37 -25.29
C ALA A 375 -16.04 -17.47 -26.16
N VAL A 376 -16.45 -17.90 -27.35
CA VAL A 376 -17.18 -17.08 -28.34
C VAL A 376 -18.63 -16.72 -27.91
N THR A 377 -19.15 -17.25 -26.85
CA THR A 377 -20.48 -16.90 -26.32
C THR A 377 -20.36 -16.13 -25.00
N GLY A 378 -20.28 -14.81 -25.11
CA GLY A 378 -20.39 -13.93 -23.94
C GLY A 378 -19.10 -13.28 -23.47
N GLY A 379 -18.08 -13.26 -24.28
CA GLY A 379 -16.80 -12.59 -23.99
C GLY A 379 -15.62 -13.49 -24.32
N THR A 380 -15.15 -13.39 -25.55
CA THR A 380 -13.91 -14.06 -26.00
C THR A 380 -12.75 -13.52 -25.19
N TYR A 381 -11.97 -14.39 -24.58
CA TYR A 381 -10.78 -14.00 -23.87
C TYR A 381 -9.60 -13.89 -24.82
N LEU A 382 -8.79 -12.87 -24.63
CA LEU A 382 -7.55 -12.67 -25.36
C LEU A 382 -6.38 -12.83 -24.38
N THR A 383 -5.32 -13.44 -24.85
CA THR A 383 -4.03 -13.41 -24.15
C THR A 383 -3.05 -12.62 -24.98
N PHE A 384 -2.40 -11.64 -24.38
CA PHE A 384 -1.45 -10.74 -25.03
C PHE A 384 -0.04 -11.12 -24.58
N TYR A 385 0.86 -11.29 -25.53
CA TYR A 385 2.26 -11.61 -25.27
C TYR A 385 3.17 -10.52 -25.86
N THR A 386 4.27 -10.25 -25.19
CA THR A 386 5.31 -9.32 -25.67
C THR A 386 6.36 -9.98 -26.55
N ASP A 387 6.23 -11.29 -26.79
CA ASP A 387 7.06 -12.06 -27.73
C ASP A 387 6.19 -13.16 -28.37
N ASN A 388 6.63 -13.69 -29.48
CA ASN A 388 5.88 -14.69 -30.26
C ASN A 388 5.80 -16.04 -29.50
N PRO A 389 4.60 -16.43 -29.01
CA PRO A 389 4.45 -17.66 -28.22
C PRO A 389 4.67 -18.96 -29.04
N ASP A 390 4.62 -18.91 -30.35
CA ASP A 390 4.92 -20.07 -31.20
C ASP A 390 6.44 -20.36 -31.23
N THR A 391 7.26 -19.34 -31.06
CA THR A 391 8.74 -19.46 -31.08
C THR A 391 9.34 -19.42 -29.70
N ASN A 392 8.66 -18.80 -28.75
CA ASN A 392 9.05 -18.70 -27.35
C ASN A 392 7.94 -19.27 -26.45
N PRO A 393 8.01 -20.53 -26.01
CA PRO A 393 6.99 -21.11 -25.12
C PRO A 393 6.91 -20.45 -23.73
N ASN A 394 7.88 -19.60 -23.38
CA ASN A 394 7.89 -18.79 -22.17
C ASN A 394 7.67 -17.30 -22.49
N ALA A 395 6.99 -16.98 -23.59
CA ALA A 395 6.69 -15.60 -23.99
C ALA A 395 6.00 -14.86 -22.82
N PRO A 396 6.51 -13.70 -22.40
CA PRO A 396 5.89 -12.95 -21.32
C PRO A 396 4.50 -12.45 -21.72
N ILE A 397 3.56 -12.52 -20.79
CA ILE A 397 2.23 -11.91 -20.95
C ILE A 397 2.39 -10.39 -20.80
N ALA A 398 1.82 -9.64 -21.75
CA ALA A 398 1.81 -8.19 -21.70
C ALA A 398 0.95 -7.70 -20.54
N GLU A 399 1.47 -6.76 -19.77
CA GLU A 399 0.73 -6.11 -18.70
C GLU A 399 -0.12 -4.96 -19.25
N GLN A 400 -1.33 -4.85 -18.74
CA GLN A 400 -2.18 -3.68 -18.97
C GLN A 400 -1.80 -2.60 -17.93
N VAL A 401 -1.36 -1.45 -18.41
CA VAL A 401 -0.89 -0.35 -17.57
C VAL A 401 -2.03 0.62 -17.32
N THR A 402 -2.32 0.89 -16.05
CA THR A 402 -3.19 2.01 -15.67
C THR A 402 -2.30 3.22 -15.43
N LEU A 403 -2.37 4.22 -16.29
CA LEU A 403 -1.73 5.51 -16.08
C LEU A 403 -2.61 6.33 -15.15
N GLY A 404 -2.09 6.67 -13.96
CA GLY A 404 -2.80 7.38 -12.90
C GLY A 404 -3.21 8.83 -13.25
#